data_3becc92d166941b72e02c33923a344c9
#
_entry.id   3becc92d166941b72e02c33923a344c9
#
_cell.length_a   1.000
_cell.length_b   1.000
_cell.length_c   1.000
_cell.angle_alpha   90.00
_cell.angle_beta   90.00
_cell.angle_gamma   90.00
#
_symmetry.space_group_name_H-M   'P 1'
#
loop_
_entity.id
_entity.type
_entity.pdbx_description
1 polymer ?
#
loop_
_entity_poly.entity_id
_entity_poly.type
_entity_poly.pdbx_seq_one_letter_code
_entity_poly.pdbx_strand_id
1 'polypeptide(L)'
;MGETSAKSLRGTGMEDVIFNGTSDRPSKNYCEVTLKLENDIKNKLSKDPEEIEVKRKLEKDKGSKYFLNGREVRAKDIHILFADLSTGPHSPSMVSQGRIGNLITAKPTDRRAILEEAAGIGGLHARRHEAELRLSAAENNLNK
;
A
#
# COMPACT_ATOMS: atom_id res chain seq x y z
N MET A 1 -2.04 -5.12 2.15
CA MET A 1 -2.12 -3.78 2.79
C MET A 1 -2.39 -2.66 1.79
N GLY A 2 -1.56 -2.40 0.81
CA GLY A 2 -1.70 -1.29 -0.13
C GLY A 2 -2.67 -1.53 -1.30
N GLU A 3 -3.33 -2.67 -1.40
CA GLU A 3 -4.21 -2.98 -2.51
C GLU A 3 -5.50 -2.12 -2.48
N THR A 4 -5.81 -1.50 -3.60
CA THR A 4 -7.02 -0.67 -3.78
C THR A 4 -7.99 -1.26 -4.79
N SER A 5 -7.56 -2.28 -5.54
CA SER A 5 -8.38 -2.95 -6.55
C SER A 5 -9.08 -4.18 -5.97
N ALA A 6 -10.41 -4.15 -5.95
CA ALA A 6 -11.21 -5.31 -5.55
C ALA A 6 -10.97 -6.53 -6.47
N LYS A 7 -10.73 -6.28 -7.76
CA LYS A 7 -10.43 -7.34 -8.75
C LYS A 7 -9.17 -8.12 -8.41
N SER A 8 -8.14 -7.46 -7.87
CA SER A 8 -6.90 -8.13 -7.42
C SER A 8 -7.16 -9.08 -6.26
N LEU A 9 -8.21 -8.83 -5.48
CA LEU A 9 -8.66 -9.64 -4.36
C LEU A 9 -9.76 -10.65 -4.77
N ARG A 10 -10.05 -10.77 -6.09
CA ARG A 10 -11.09 -11.63 -6.65
C ARG A 10 -12.50 -11.28 -6.17
N GLY A 11 -12.72 -10.03 -5.75
CA GLY A 11 -13.99 -9.48 -5.33
C GLY A 11 -14.56 -8.52 -6.37
N THR A 12 -15.86 -8.24 -6.26
CA THR A 12 -16.56 -7.18 -7.02
C THR A 12 -16.41 -5.83 -6.33
N GLY A 13 -16.33 -5.83 -4.99
CA GLY A 13 -16.09 -4.68 -4.14
C GLY A 13 -15.03 -4.95 -3.09
N MET A 14 -14.42 -3.89 -2.54
CA MET A 14 -13.46 -4.05 -1.45
C MET A 14 -14.08 -4.65 -0.18
N GLU A 15 -15.39 -4.51 -0.03
CA GLU A 15 -16.15 -5.03 1.12
C GLU A 15 -16.35 -6.54 1.08
N ASP A 16 -16.11 -7.17 -0.09
CA ASP A 16 -16.22 -8.64 -0.23
C ASP A 16 -15.21 -9.40 0.65
N VAL A 17 -14.18 -8.72 1.15
CA VAL A 17 -13.24 -9.30 2.13
C VAL A 17 -13.80 -9.35 3.57
N ILE A 18 -14.93 -8.66 3.83
CA ILE A 18 -15.60 -8.71 5.12
C ILE A 18 -16.42 -9.99 5.20
N PHE A 19 -16.31 -10.70 6.31
CA PHE A 19 -17.02 -11.95 6.50
C PHE A 19 -18.55 -11.72 6.53
N ASN A 20 -19.23 -12.28 5.53
CA ASN A 20 -20.69 -12.13 5.36
C ASN A 20 -21.54 -13.09 6.22
N GLY A 21 -20.89 -13.95 7.03
CA GLY A 21 -21.59 -14.92 7.86
C GLY A 21 -21.75 -16.29 7.18
N THR A 22 -22.14 -17.25 7.98
CA THR A 22 -22.57 -18.60 7.58
C THR A 22 -23.82 -18.98 8.36
N SER A 23 -24.37 -20.19 8.16
CA SER A 23 -25.46 -20.73 8.97
C SER A 23 -25.20 -20.65 10.48
N ASP A 24 -23.92 -20.82 10.90
CA ASP A 24 -23.53 -20.96 12.31
C ASP A 24 -22.82 -19.71 12.87
N ARG A 25 -22.43 -18.76 12.01
CA ARG A 25 -21.67 -17.57 12.41
C ARG A 25 -22.30 -16.30 11.84
N PRO A 26 -22.57 -15.29 12.67
CA PRO A 26 -23.13 -14.03 12.20
C PRO A 26 -22.12 -13.26 11.33
N SER A 27 -22.63 -12.48 10.40
CA SER A 27 -21.84 -11.57 9.58
C SER A 27 -21.10 -10.54 10.44
N LYS A 28 -20.01 -9.99 9.90
CA LYS A 28 -19.23 -8.92 10.53
C LYS A 28 -19.41 -7.62 9.75
N ASN A 29 -19.26 -6.50 10.44
CA ASN A 29 -19.38 -5.17 9.83
C ASN A 29 -18.01 -4.58 9.46
N TYR A 30 -16.93 -5.25 9.81
CA TYR A 30 -15.57 -4.82 9.49
C TYR A 30 -14.62 -6.02 9.40
N CYS A 31 -13.51 -5.80 8.72
CA CYS A 31 -12.32 -6.64 8.78
C CYS A 31 -11.10 -5.78 9.07
N GLU A 32 -10.10 -6.40 9.67
CA GLU A 32 -8.87 -5.74 10.08
C GLU A 32 -7.67 -6.63 9.76
N VAL A 33 -6.61 -6.01 9.24
CA VAL A 33 -5.33 -6.66 9.00
C VAL A 33 -4.23 -5.83 9.65
N THR A 34 -3.42 -6.45 10.47
CA THR A 34 -2.25 -5.82 11.10
C THR A 34 -0.98 -6.52 10.62
N LEU A 35 -0.01 -5.74 10.17
CA LEU A 35 1.34 -6.18 9.85
C LEU A 35 2.30 -5.56 10.84
N LYS A 36 3.18 -6.38 11.39
CA LYS A 36 4.31 -5.94 12.19
C LYS A 36 5.57 -6.16 11.36
N LEU A 37 6.33 -5.12 11.19
CA LEU A 37 7.54 -5.09 10.40
C LEU A 37 8.71 -4.79 11.34
N GLU A 38 9.73 -5.62 11.31
CA GLU A 38 10.99 -5.31 11.97
C GLU A 38 11.72 -4.22 11.19
N ASN A 39 12.10 -3.16 11.86
CA ASN A 39 12.84 -2.06 11.25
C ASN A 39 14.33 -2.37 11.27
N ASP A 40 14.78 -3.23 10.36
CA ASP A 40 16.21 -3.59 10.22
C ASP A 40 17.03 -2.49 9.52
N ILE A 41 16.41 -1.36 9.20
CA ILE A 41 17.10 -0.20 8.65
C ILE A 41 17.86 0.47 9.77
N LYS A 42 19.10 0.05 9.97
CA LYS A 42 20.14 0.71 10.81
C LYS A 42 20.47 2.13 10.29
N ASN A 43 19.47 2.88 9.92
CA ASN A 43 19.63 4.30 9.64
C ASN A 43 19.65 5.03 11.00
N LYS A 44 20.86 5.23 11.52
CA LYS A 44 21.16 5.95 12.78
C LYS A 44 20.60 7.38 12.85
N LEU A 45 19.84 7.81 11.84
CA LEU A 45 19.23 9.13 11.72
C LEU A 45 17.72 9.13 11.99
N SER A 46 17.03 8.00 11.99
CA SER A 46 15.61 7.95 12.29
C SER A 46 15.39 7.56 13.75
N LYS A 47 14.62 8.37 14.47
CA LYS A 47 14.08 8.06 15.81
C LYS A 47 12.91 7.05 15.71
N ASP A 48 12.91 6.23 14.67
CA ASP A 48 11.82 5.30 14.41
C ASP A 48 11.93 4.08 15.31
N PRO A 49 10.83 3.57 15.83
CA PRO A 49 10.83 2.40 16.69
C PRO A 49 11.39 1.18 15.95
N GLU A 50 12.00 0.25 16.68
CA GLU A 50 12.54 -1.00 16.16
C GLU A 50 11.46 -1.85 15.45
N GLU A 51 10.20 -1.67 15.82
CA GLU A 51 9.04 -2.37 15.25
C GLU A 51 8.05 -1.35 14.70
N ILE A 52 7.63 -1.54 13.45
CA ILE A 52 6.60 -0.73 12.79
C ILE A 52 5.32 -1.56 12.68
N GLU A 53 4.25 -1.10 13.31
CA GLU A 53 2.93 -1.69 13.17
C GLU A 53 2.10 -0.92 12.15
N VAL A 54 1.69 -1.59 11.07
CA VAL A 54 0.77 -1.05 10.07
C VAL A 54 -0.55 -1.82 10.16
N LYS A 55 -1.65 -1.09 10.39
CA LYS A 55 -2.99 -1.66 10.46
C LYS A 55 -3.88 -1.04 9.39
N ARG A 56 -4.66 -1.88 8.73
CA ARG A 56 -5.76 -1.46 7.86
C ARG A 56 -7.05 -2.03 8.40
N LYS A 57 -8.03 -1.17 8.64
CA LYS A 57 -9.39 -1.53 9.02
C LYS A 57 -10.32 -1.14 7.88
N LEU A 58 -11.11 -2.07 7.39
CA LEU A 58 -12.16 -1.85 6.41
C LEU A 58 -13.50 -2.02 7.10
N GLU A 59 -14.33 -0.99 7.10
CA GLU A 59 -15.68 -1.01 7.64
C GLU A 59 -16.70 -0.94 6.50
N LYS A 60 -17.78 -1.68 6.64
CA LYS A 60 -18.89 -1.68 5.69
C LYS A 60 -19.48 -0.27 5.58
N ASP A 61 -19.71 0.19 4.35
CA ASP A 61 -20.25 1.52 4.02
C ASP A 61 -19.39 2.72 4.45
N LYS A 62 -18.23 2.50 5.11
CA LYS A 62 -17.33 3.58 5.59
C LYS A 62 -15.95 3.57 4.94
N GLY A 63 -15.62 2.49 4.21
CA GLY A 63 -14.35 2.35 3.54
C GLY A 63 -13.18 1.97 4.43
N SER A 64 -11.95 2.25 3.96
CA SER A 64 -10.71 1.84 4.63
C SER A 64 -10.09 2.95 5.46
N LYS A 65 -9.68 2.62 6.68
CA LYS A 65 -8.83 3.44 7.55
C LYS A 65 -7.49 2.77 7.75
N TYR A 66 -6.45 3.58 7.87
CA TYR A 66 -5.08 3.11 8.03
C TYR A 66 -4.48 3.68 9.31
N PHE A 67 -3.70 2.85 9.99
CA PHE A 67 -3.01 3.24 11.23
C PHE A 67 -1.55 2.84 11.14
N LEU A 68 -0.68 3.70 11.65
CA LEU A 68 0.75 3.48 11.82
C LEU A 68 1.10 3.66 13.29
N ASN A 69 1.60 2.61 13.92
CA ASN A 69 1.91 2.60 15.36
C ASN A 69 0.75 3.14 16.21
N GLY A 70 -0.49 2.70 15.90
CA GLY A 70 -1.71 3.09 16.61
C GLY A 70 -2.29 4.46 16.23
N ARG A 71 -1.61 5.27 15.42
CA ARG A 71 -2.11 6.58 14.97
C ARG A 71 -2.75 6.47 13.59
N GLU A 72 -3.92 7.10 13.42
CA GLU A 72 -4.58 7.15 12.11
C GLU A 72 -3.75 8.00 11.13
N VAL A 73 -3.51 7.45 9.94
CA VAL A 73 -2.71 8.06 8.87
C VAL A 73 -3.44 7.95 7.53
N ARG A 74 -3.01 8.72 6.56
CA ARG A 74 -3.59 8.67 5.21
C ARG A 74 -3.14 7.42 4.47
N ALA A 75 -4.01 6.89 3.60
CA ALA A 75 -3.66 5.78 2.71
C ALA A 75 -2.35 6.05 1.94
N LYS A 76 -2.14 7.29 1.49
CA LYS A 76 -0.94 7.72 0.77
C LYS A 76 0.34 7.51 1.56
N ASP A 77 0.33 7.82 2.87
CA ASP A 77 1.51 7.68 3.73
C ASP A 77 1.92 6.21 3.85
N ILE A 78 0.93 5.32 3.93
CA ILE A 78 1.15 3.87 3.94
C ILE A 78 1.67 3.38 2.58
N HIS A 79 1.16 3.91 1.45
CA HIS A 79 1.68 3.55 0.13
C HIS A 79 3.14 3.96 -0.04
N ILE A 80 3.53 5.14 0.42
CA ILE A 80 4.92 5.61 0.40
C ILE A 80 5.80 4.71 1.27
N LEU A 81 5.36 4.39 2.49
CA LEU A 81 6.08 3.49 3.39
C LEU A 81 6.36 2.13 2.73
N PHE A 82 5.35 1.51 2.12
CA PHE A 82 5.55 0.23 1.43
C PHE A 82 6.38 0.34 0.15
N ALA A 83 6.31 1.47 -0.55
CA ALA A 83 7.16 1.74 -1.70
C ALA A 83 8.63 1.88 -1.28
N ASP A 84 8.90 2.56 -0.16
CA ASP A 84 10.26 2.69 0.41
C ASP A 84 10.83 1.34 0.85
N LEU A 85 9.98 0.48 1.43
CA LEU A 85 10.36 -0.87 1.85
C LEU A 85 10.42 -1.87 0.69
N SER A 86 10.07 -1.45 -0.53
CA SER A 86 9.94 -2.34 -1.72
C SER A 86 9.06 -3.56 -1.45
N THR A 87 8.03 -3.42 -0.59
CA THR A 87 7.12 -4.48 -0.15
C THR A 87 5.66 -4.18 -0.49
N GLY A 88 5.42 -3.28 -1.43
CA GLY A 88 4.08 -2.91 -1.89
C GLY A 88 3.31 -4.08 -2.51
N PRO A 89 1.99 -3.92 -2.77
CA PRO A 89 1.13 -4.99 -3.30
C PRO A 89 1.55 -5.47 -4.69
N HIS A 90 2.31 -4.67 -5.41
CA HIS A 90 2.84 -4.99 -6.73
C HIS A 90 4.33 -5.37 -6.69
N SER A 91 4.94 -5.38 -5.51
CA SER A 91 6.35 -5.73 -5.32
C SER A 91 6.70 -7.11 -5.91
N PRO A 92 7.86 -7.25 -6.56
CA PRO A 92 8.37 -8.54 -7.03
C PRO A 92 8.67 -9.51 -5.88
N SER A 93 8.86 -9.02 -4.65
CA SER A 93 9.01 -9.86 -3.46
C SER A 93 7.72 -10.59 -3.08
N MET A 94 6.57 -10.17 -3.61
CA MET A 94 5.28 -10.81 -3.37
C MET A 94 4.75 -11.48 -4.63
N VAL A 95 4.92 -12.80 -4.72
CA VAL A 95 4.47 -13.61 -5.87
C VAL A 95 3.11 -14.22 -5.58
N SER A 96 2.04 -13.62 -6.15
CA SER A 96 0.69 -14.18 -6.10
C SER A 96 0.43 -15.16 -7.26
N GLN A 97 -0.58 -16.01 -7.09
CA GLN A 97 -1.00 -16.96 -8.13
C GLN A 97 -1.32 -16.25 -9.47
N GLY A 98 -0.74 -16.72 -10.57
CA GLY A 98 -0.92 -16.16 -11.91
C GLY A 98 -0.03 -14.95 -12.23
N ARG A 99 0.66 -14.38 -11.26
CA ARG A 99 1.49 -13.19 -11.48
C ARG A 99 2.72 -13.46 -12.36
N ILE A 100 3.29 -14.65 -12.26
CA ILE A 100 4.43 -15.05 -13.11
C ILE A 100 4.02 -15.09 -14.59
N GLY A 101 2.84 -15.64 -14.90
CA GLY A 101 2.32 -15.63 -16.27
C GLY A 101 2.10 -14.20 -16.80
N ASN A 102 1.54 -13.34 -15.98
CA ASN A 102 1.34 -11.93 -16.33
C ASN A 102 2.67 -11.20 -16.56
N LEU A 103 3.72 -11.54 -15.82
CA LEU A 103 5.05 -10.96 -15.99
C LEU A 103 5.66 -11.34 -17.35
N ILE A 104 5.49 -12.59 -17.77
CA ILE A 104 6.01 -13.09 -19.07
C ILE A 104 5.31 -12.40 -20.24
N THR A 105 4.00 -12.20 -20.14
CA THR A 105 3.16 -11.58 -21.18
C THR A 105 3.05 -10.06 -21.05
N ALA A 106 3.66 -9.46 -20.00
CA ALA A 106 3.60 -8.03 -19.73
C ALA A 106 4.20 -7.18 -20.88
N LYS A 107 3.60 -6.04 -21.10
CA LYS A 107 4.12 -5.03 -22.02
C LYS A 107 5.50 -4.49 -21.56
N PRO A 108 6.34 -3.98 -22.45
CA PRO A 108 7.66 -3.44 -22.07
C PRO A 108 7.60 -2.39 -20.94
N THR A 109 6.58 -1.53 -20.96
CA THR A 109 6.33 -0.52 -19.90
C THR A 109 6.10 -1.14 -18.53
N ASP A 110 5.32 -2.21 -18.47
CA ASP A 110 4.99 -2.90 -17.22
C ASP A 110 6.20 -3.69 -16.69
N ARG A 111 6.98 -4.28 -17.59
CA ARG A 111 8.26 -4.95 -17.24
C ARG A 111 9.26 -3.95 -16.66
N ARG A 112 9.34 -2.74 -17.22
CA ARG A 112 10.18 -1.67 -16.70
C ARG A 112 9.77 -1.30 -15.27
N ALA A 113 8.48 -1.09 -15.01
CA ALA A 113 7.97 -0.78 -13.67
C ALA A 113 8.34 -1.87 -12.65
N ILE A 114 8.28 -3.14 -13.02
CA ILE A 114 8.69 -4.26 -12.16
C ILE A 114 10.20 -4.23 -11.87
N LEU A 115 11.02 -3.90 -12.87
CA LEU A 115 12.48 -3.77 -12.68
C LEU A 115 12.82 -2.57 -11.78
N GLU A 116 12.14 -1.43 -11.96
CA GLU A 116 12.30 -0.25 -11.12
C GLU A 116 11.90 -0.54 -9.66
N GLU A 117 10.84 -1.31 -9.45
CA GLU A 117 10.41 -1.72 -8.12
C GLU A 117 11.40 -2.74 -7.50
N ALA A 118 11.91 -3.70 -8.28
CA ALA A 118 12.94 -4.64 -7.84
C ALA A 118 14.26 -3.94 -7.48
N ALA A 119 14.58 -2.83 -8.16
CA ALA A 119 15.73 -1.99 -7.86
C ALA A 119 15.51 -1.08 -6.62
N GLY A 120 14.33 -1.08 -6.02
CA GLY A 120 14.00 -0.27 -4.85
C GLY A 120 13.86 1.24 -5.13
N ILE A 121 13.74 1.64 -6.41
CA ILE A 121 13.64 3.06 -6.80
C ILE A 121 12.20 3.58 -6.85
N GLY A 122 11.20 2.70 -6.68
CA GLY A 122 9.78 3.07 -6.71
C GLY A 122 9.41 4.14 -5.68
N GLY A 123 9.94 4.05 -4.47
CA GLY A 123 9.76 5.06 -3.41
C GLY A 123 10.33 6.43 -3.79
N LEU A 124 11.47 6.45 -4.47
CA LEU A 124 12.10 7.68 -4.94
C LEU A 124 11.22 8.41 -5.97
N HIS A 125 10.64 7.67 -6.93
CA HIS A 125 9.72 8.23 -7.92
C HIS A 125 8.44 8.79 -7.27
N ALA A 126 7.87 8.10 -6.30
CA ALA A 126 6.70 8.56 -5.56
C ALA A 126 6.96 9.86 -4.80
N ARG A 127 8.10 9.96 -4.10
CA ARG A 127 8.53 11.17 -3.38
C ARG A 127 8.82 12.34 -4.31
N ARG A 128 9.49 12.07 -5.44
CA ARG A 128 9.75 13.09 -6.45
C ARG A 128 8.44 13.67 -6.99
N HIS A 129 7.50 12.83 -7.38
CA HIS A 129 6.20 13.27 -7.89
C HIS A 129 5.44 14.09 -6.85
N GLU A 130 5.47 13.71 -5.58
CA GLU A 130 4.86 14.49 -4.51
C GLU A 130 5.52 15.86 -4.33
N ALA A 131 6.85 15.94 -4.40
CA ALA A 131 7.58 17.20 -4.34
C ALA A 131 7.22 18.12 -5.52
N GLU A 132 7.12 17.58 -6.73
CA GLU A 132 6.70 18.31 -7.94
C GLU A 132 5.28 18.88 -7.78
N LEU A 133 4.34 18.08 -7.25
CA LEU A 133 2.97 18.56 -6.99
C LEU A 133 2.93 19.68 -5.93
N ARG A 134 3.73 19.59 -4.88
CA ARG A 134 3.82 20.63 -3.84
C ARG A 134 4.44 21.91 -4.37
N LEU A 135 5.49 21.80 -5.21
CA LEU A 135 6.11 22.96 -5.86
C LEU A 135 5.12 23.67 -6.78
N SER A 136 4.44 22.91 -7.64
CA SER A 136 3.43 23.48 -8.54
C SER A 136 2.28 24.15 -7.77
N ALA A 137 1.83 23.57 -6.66
CA ALA A 137 0.82 24.20 -5.82
C ALA A 137 1.32 25.49 -5.16
N ALA A 138 2.58 25.53 -4.73
CA ALA A 138 3.21 26.74 -4.17
C ALA A 138 3.36 27.86 -5.22
N GLU A 139 3.82 27.51 -6.43
CA GLU A 139 3.91 28.45 -7.56
C GLU A 139 2.55 29.04 -7.91
N ASN A 140 1.51 28.22 -7.98
CA ASN A 140 0.14 28.68 -8.25
C ASN A 140 -0.40 29.61 -7.16
N ASN A 141 0.04 29.44 -5.90
CA ASN A 141 -0.36 30.31 -4.79
C ASN A 141 0.41 31.63 -4.80
N LEU A 142 1.66 31.65 -5.28
CA LEU A 142 2.47 32.86 -5.40
C LEU A 142 2.04 33.74 -6.58
N ASN A 143 1.45 33.14 -7.61
CA ASN A 143 0.99 33.86 -8.81
C ASN A 143 -0.47 34.34 -8.72
N LYS A 144 -1.12 34.20 -7.56
CA LYS A 144 -2.44 34.77 -7.23
C LYS A 144 -2.30 36.07 -6.47
#